data_d001e637d07125a16d5a21e9cbe6eb74
#
_entry.id   d001e637d07125a16d5a21e9cbe6eb74
#
_cell.length_a   1.000
_cell.length_b   1.000
_cell.length_c   1.000
_cell.angle_alpha   90.00
_cell.angle_beta   90.00
_cell.angle_gamma   90.00
#
_symmetry.space_group_name_H-M   'P 1'
#
loop_
_entity.id
_entity.type
_entity.pdbx_description
1 polymer ?
#
loop_
_entity_poly.entity_id
_entity_poly.type
_entity_poly.pdbx_seq_one_letter_code
_entity_poly.pdbx_strand_id
1 'polypeptide(L)'
;GLVVSSGKEDCFFAGADVKEIRFLQTRPAQEIYQACKSGRDAVNRLSKLPYPTVAAISGTCLGGGLELTLACKYRVASTNPKTQLGVPEVLLGFIPGWGGTVRLPRLLGLQDGFTMISTGNKSDATKAWRQGLVDETTAQTALLTRAIEIARGAKPNRYNKSFQQKAMEYGLSTPAGRMLFQKQATNIIMSQ
;
A
#
# COMPACT_ATOMS: atom_id res chain seq x y z
N GLY A 1 -20.56 -6.85 -2.17
CA GLY A 1 -19.17 -6.41 -2.19
C GLY A 1 -18.85 -5.44 -3.31
N LEU A 2 -17.69 -4.86 -3.26
CA LEU A 2 -17.16 -3.94 -4.27
C LEU A 2 -15.80 -4.45 -4.76
N VAL A 3 -15.59 -4.47 -6.08
CA VAL A 3 -14.26 -4.72 -6.66
C VAL A 3 -13.77 -3.44 -7.31
N VAL A 4 -12.54 -3.04 -6.98
CA VAL A 4 -11.84 -1.90 -7.59
C VAL A 4 -10.78 -2.49 -8.53
N SER A 5 -10.89 -2.20 -9.83
CA SER A 5 -9.96 -2.64 -10.87
C SER A 5 -9.62 -1.49 -11.81
N SER A 6 -8.57 -1.66 -12.61
CA SER A 6 -8.21 -0.70 -13.65
C SER A 6 -8.66 -1.21 -15.03
N GLY A 7 -9.08 -0.30 -15.90
CA GLY A 7 -9.29 -0.57 -17.32
C GLY A 7 -8.00 -0.50 -18.16
N LYS A 8 -6.85 -0.20 -17.54
CA LYS A 8 -5.53 -0.16 -18.22
C LYS A 8 -4.87 -1.53 -18.12
N GLU A 9 -4.19 -1.94 -19.18
CA GLU A 9 -3.61 -3.29 -19.27
C GLU A 9 -2.48 -3.54 -18.27
N ASP A 10 -1.53 -2.61 -18.13
CA ASP A 10 -0.30 -2.77 -17.34
C ASP A 10 -0.18 -1.74 -16.21
N CYS A 11 -1.27 -1.11 -15.85
CA CYS A 11 -1.28 -0.07 -14.83
C CYS A 11 -2.58 -0.10 -14.05
N PHE A 12 -2.49 -0.42 -12.77
CA PHE A 12 -3.62 -0.27 -11.87
C PHE A 12 -3.87 1.21 -11.58
N PHE A 13 -2.87 1.87 -10.98
CA PHE A 13 -2.89 3.31 -10.71
C PHE A 13 -1.47 3.73 -10.28
N ALA A 14 -0.83 4.58 -11.06
CA ALA A 14 0.57 4.96 -10.86
C ALA A 14 0.77 6.15 -9.90
N GLY A 15 -0.28 6.59 -9.21
CA GLY A 15 -0.24 7.76 -8.32
C GLY A 15 -0.66 9.05 -9.03
N ALA A 16 -0.46 10.18 -8.35
CA ALA A 16 -0.76 11.51 -8.90
C ALA A 16 0.20 11.87 -10.05
N ASP A 17 -0.26 12.72 -10.97
CA ASP A 17 0.59 13.25 -12.03
C ASP A 17 1.73 14.09 -11.43
N VAL A 18 2.97 13.77 -11.81
CA VAL A 18 4.16 14.52 -11.35
C VAL A 18 4.09 16.01 -11.71
N LYS A 19 3.46 16.35 -12.83
CA LYS A 19 3.24 17.75 -13.22
C LYS A 19 2.28 18.45 -12.25
N GLU A 20 1.22 17.77 -11.86
CA GLU A 20 0.25 18.25 -10.87
C GLU A 20 0.92 18.44 -9.50
N ILE A 21 1.76 17.50 -9.08
CA ILE A 21 2.53 17.60 -7.84
C ILE A 21 3.45 18.83 -7.87
N ARG A 22 4.20 19.03 -8.95
CA ARG A 22 5.09 20.19 -9.12
C ARG A 22 4.29 21.50 -9.11
N PHE A 23 3.13 21.53 -9.75
CA PHE A 23 2.24 22.70 -9.72
C PHE A 23 1.74 22.95 -8.28
N LEU A 24 1.31 21.93 -7.56
CA LEU A 24 0.88 22.08 -6.18
C LEU A 24 1.98 22.61 -5.26
N GLN A 25 3.25 22.24 -5.49
CA GLN A 25 4.37 22.76 -4.70
C GLN A 25 4.55 24.29 -4.79
N THR A 26 4.03 24.93 -5.85
CA THR A 26 4.04 26.39 -6.01
C THR A 26 2.84 27.09 -5.37
N ARG A 27 1.87 26.32 -4.83
CA ARG A 27 0.63 26.85 -4.26
C ARG A 27 0.76 27.14 -2.77
N PRO A 28 -0.10 28.00 -2.20
CA PRO A 28 -0.15 28.21 -0.76
C PRO A 28 -0.36 26.89 0.01
N ALA A 29 0.26 26.75 1.16
CA ALA A 29 0.22 25.52 1.99
C ALA A 29 -1.24 25.06 2.28
N GLN A 30 -2.17 26.00 2.41
CA GLN A 30 -3.59 25.70 2.64
C GLN A 30 -4.24 24.98 1.45
N GLU A 31 -3.88 25.33 0.22
CA GLU A 31 -4.40 24.65 -0.98
C GLU A 31 -3.82 23.24 -1.10
N ILE A 32 -2.53 23.07 -0.84
CA ILE A 32 -1.87 21.75 -0.79
C ILE A 32 -2.56 20.87 0.25
N TYR A 33 -2.80 21.41 1.46
CA TYR A 33 -3.49 20.70 2.52
C TYR A 33 -4.90 20.25 2.09
N GLN A 34 -5.68 21.11 1.46
CA GLN A 34 -7.04 20.78 1.00
C GLN A 34 -7.03 19.71 -0.08
N ALA A 35 -6.11 19.76 -1.04
CA ALA A 35 -5.93 18.73 -2.06
C ALA A 35 -5.62 17.35 -1.45
N CYS A 36 -4.62 17.29 -0.56
CA CYS A 36 -4.27 16.06 0.16
C CYS A 36 -5.43 15.56 1.03
N LYS A 37 -6.11 16.47 1.73
CA LYS A 37 -7.25 16.15 2.58
C LYS A 37 -8.41 15.55 1.78
N SER A 38 -8.75 16.12 0.64
CA SER A 38 -9.84 15.65 -0.23
C SER A 38 -9.60 14.21 -0.69
N GLY A 39 -8.40 13.90 -1.19
CA GLY A 39 -8.01 12.55 -1.59
C GLY A 39 -8.03 11.57 -0.41
N ARG A 40 -7.45 11.97 0.73
CA ARG A 40 -7.47 11.15 1.95
C ARG A 40 -8.89 10.87 2.44
N ASP A 41 -9.78 11.85 2.40
CA ASP A 41 -11.17 11.68 2.84
C ASP A 41 -11.94 10.74 1.90
N ALA A 42 -11.68 10.79 0.58
CA ALA A 42 -12.22 9.83 -0.39
C ALA A 42 -11.76 8.40 -0.09
N VAL A 43 -10.46 8.20 0.12
CA VAL A 43 -9.86 6.91 0.48
C VAL A 43 -10.41 6.41 1.83
N ASN A 44 -10.60 7.30 2.81
CA ASN A 44 -11.19 6.94 4.10
C ASN A 44 -12.66 6.52 3.99
N ARG A 45 -13.45 7.11 3.08
CA ARG A 45 -14.82 6.66 2.83
C ARG A 45 -14.84 5.23 2.29
N LEU A 46 -13.93 4.88 1.38
CA LEU A 46 -13.81 3.51 0.86
C LEU A 46 -13.56 2.49 1.99
N SER A 47 -12.68 2.83 2.95
CA SER A 47 -12.37 1.93 4.08
C SER A 47 -13.51 1.75 5.09
N LYS A 48 -14.54 2.59 5.05
CA LYS A 48 -15.71 2.56 5.93
C LYS A 48 -16.93 1.88 5.33
N LEU A 49 -16.83 1.37 4.09
CA LEU A 49 -17.96 0.70 3.46
C LEU A 49 -18.36 -0.55 4.26
N PRO A 50 -19.66 -0.80 4.46
CA PRO A 50 -20.16 -1.88 5.34
C PRO A 50 -20.09 -3.28 4.71
N TYR A 51 -19.52 -3.39 3.53
CA TYR A 51 -19.40 -4.65 2.78
C TYR A 51 -17.94 -4.88 2.32
N PRO A 52 -17.57 -6.11 1.91
CA PRO A 52 -16.23 -6.40 1.44
C PRO A 52 -15.85 -5.56 0.22
N THR A 53 -14.68 -4.92 0.31
CA THR A 53 -14.04 -4.19 -0.79
C THR A 53 -12.77 -4.93 -1.18
N VAL A 54 -12.55 -5.16 -2.47
CA VAL A 54 -11.40 -5.92 -3.00
C VAL A 54 -10.72 -5.11 -4.09
N ALA A 55 -9.42 -4.85 -3.93
CA ALA A 55 -8.60 -4.31 -5.00
C ALA A 55 -8.07 -5.47 -5.86
N ALA A 56 -8.38 -5.44 -7.16
CA ALA A 56 -7.87 -6.38 -8.17
C ALA A 56 -6.71 -5.69 -8.93
N ILE A 57 -5.48 -5.97 -8.52
CA ILE A 57 -4.28 -5.21 -8.88
C ILE A 57 -3.55 -5.92 -10.01
N SER A 58 -3.42 -5.28 -11.18
CA SER A 58 -2.55 -5.72 -12.27
C SER A 58 -1.70 -4.56 -12.77
N GLY A 59 -0.40 -4.82 -12.99
CA GLY A 59 0.54 -3.81 -13.41
C GLY A 59 0.93 -2.83 -12.29
N THR A 60 1.34 -1.63 -12.69
CA THR A 60 1.88 -0.60 -11.78
C THR A 60 0.81 -0.08 -10.80
N CYS A 61 1.09 -0.19 -9.50
CA CYS A 61 0.24 0.28 -8.39
C CYS A 61 1.11 1.06 -7.40
N LEU A 62 1.27 2.36 -7.60
CA LEU A 62 2.25 3.17 -6.88
C LEU A 62 1.59 4.38 -6.21
N GLY A 63 2.22 4.86 -5.13
CA GLY A 63 1.83 6.07 -4.44
C GLY A 63 0.37 6.06 -4.00
N GLY A 64 -0.38 7.10 -4.32
CA GLY A 64 -1.81 7.16 -4.07
C GLY A 64 -2.61 5.99 -4.60
N GLY A 65 -2.12 5.30 -5.66
CA GLY A 65 -2.72 4.07 -6.15
C GLY A 65 -2.62 2.94 -5.14
N LEU A 66 -1.46 2.76 -4.50
CA LEU A 66 -1.31 1.79 -3.42
C LEU A 66 -2.14 2.22 -2.20
N GLU A 67 -2.15 3.50 -1.84
CA GLU A 67 -2.94 4.02 -0.72
C GLU A 67 -4.45 3.74 -0.89
N LEU A 68 -4.97 3.84 -2.12
CA LEU A 68 -6.33 3.44 -2.46
C LEU A 68 -6.57 1.95 -2.19
N THR A 69 -5.64 1.08 -2.60
CA THR A 69 -5.79 -0.37 -2.37
C THR A 69 -5.69 -0.74 -0.89
N LEU A 70 -4.87 -0.01 -0.12
CA LEU A 70 -4.77 -0.17 1.33
C LEU A 70 -6.06 0.20 2.09
N ALA A 71 -6.95 0.96 1.47
CA ALA A 71 -8.29 1.23 2.02
C ALA A 71 -9.30 0.13 1.72
N CYS A 72 -9.03 -0.75 0.77
CA CYS A 72 -9.85 -1.93 0.53
C CYS A 72 -9.62 -2.97 1.64
N LYS A 73 -10.66 -3.74 1.95
CA LYS A 73 -10.59 -4.85 2.92
C LYS A 73 -9.61 -5.94 2.47
N TYR A 74 -9.60 -6.24 1.15
CA TYR A 74 -8.73 -7.24 0.55
C TYR A 74 -8.02 -6.70 -0.69
N ARG A 75 -6.86 -7.29 -1.00
CA ARG A 75 -6.02 -6.99 -2.16
C ARG A 75 -5.61 -8.29 -2.81
N VAL A 76 -5.94 -8.44 -4.10
CA VAL A 76 -5.48 -9.56 -4.94
C VAL A 76 -4.58 -8.98 -6.01
N ALA A 77 -3.38 -9.52 -6.15
CA ALA A 77 -2.43 -9.05 -7.16
C ALA A 77 -2.21 -10.09 -8.26
N SER A 78 -2.13 -9.61 -9.49
CA SER A 78 -1.74 -10.43 -10.64
C SER A 78 -0.26 -10.79 -10.55
N THR A 79 0.09 -12.05 -10.90
CA THR A 79 1.48 -12.49 -11.07
C THR A 79 2.13 -11.97 -12.35
N ASN A 80 1.49 -11.06 -13.09
CA ASN A 80 2.09 -10.37 -14.22
C ASN A 80 3.41 -9.71 -13.79
N PRO A 81 4.54 -9.91 -14.52
CA PRO A 81 5.84 -9.32 -14.18
C PRO A 81 5.84 -7.79 -14.08
N LYS A 82 4.89 -7.11 -14.74
CA LYS A 82 4.72 -5.65 -14.65
C LYS A 82 4.01 -5.20 -13.36
N THR A 83 3.51 -6.13 -12.54
CA THR A 83 2.86 -5.80 -11.28
C THR A 83 3.91 -5.37 -10.26
N GLN A 84 3.86 -4.09 -9.90
CA GLN A 84 4.77 -3.44 -8.95
C GLN A 84 3.95 -2.60 -7.97
N LEU A 85 4.15 -2.82 -6.68
CA LEU A 85 3.46 -2.10 -5.60
C LEU A 85 4.47 -1.34 -4.74
N GLY A 86 4.20 -0.09 -4.42
CA GLY A 86 5.08 0.72 -3.58
C GLY A 86 4.59 2.15 -3.38
N VAL A 87 5.30 2.88 -2.52
CA VAL A 87 5.05 4.30 -2.23
C VAL A 87 6.35 5.09 -2.47
N PRO A 88 6.63 5.45 -3.74
CA PRO A 88 7.89 6.09 -4.12
C PRO A 88 7.95 7.60 -3.83
N GLU A 89 7.01 8.15 -3.09
CA GLU A 89 6.87 9.58 -2.80
C GLU A 89 8.14 10.20 -2.23
N VAL A 90 8.90 9.46 -1.39
CA VAL A 90 10.15 9.93 -0.80
C VAL A 90 11.20 10.29 -1.85
N LEU A 91 11.20 9.61 -3.00
CA LEU A 91 12.10 9.91 -4.12
C LEU A 91 11.78 11.25 -4.81
N LEU A 92 10.63 11.82 -4.51
CA LEU A 92 10.16 13.12 -5.00
C LEU A 92 10.18 14.20 -3.90
N GLY A 93 10.72 13.88 -2.70
CA GLY A 93 10.86 14.81 -1.58
C GLY A 93 9.61 14.99 -0.73
N PHE A 94 8.64 14.06 -0.78
CA PHE A 94 7.46 14.10 0.09
C PHE A 94 7.09 12.69 0.60
N ILE A 95 6.04 12.59 1.39
CA ILE A 95 5.57 11.33 1.98
C ILE A 95 4.14 11.01 1.48
N PRO A 96 3.69 9.74 1.53
CA PRO A 96 2.33 9.35 1.17
C PRO A 96 1.27 10.16 1.91
N GLY A 97 0.35 10.80 1.18
CA GLY A 97 -0.60 11.78 1.71
C GLY A 97 -2.01 11.25 2.00
N TRP A 98 -2.38 10.07 1.47
CA TRP A 98 -3.74 9.53 1.59
C TRP A 98 -3.88 8.41 2.63
N GLY A 99 -2.91 8.31 3.53
CA GLY A 99 -2.94 7.42 4.70
C GLY A 99 -2.01 6.21 4.61
N GLY A 100 -1.14 6.14 3.61
CA GLY A 100 -0.12 5.10 3.47
C GLY A 100 0.82 5.04 4.67
N THR A 101 1.22 6.20 5.21
CA THR A 101 2.06 6.32 6.42
C THR A 101 1.44 5.68 7.67
N VAL A 102 0.13 5.51 7.70
CA VAL A 102 -0.59 4.86 8.81
C VAL A 102 -0.94 3.42 8.48
N ARG A 103 -1.42 3.16 7.24
CA ARG A 103 -1.91 1.84 6.87
C ARG A 103 -0.79 0.83 6.61
N LEU A 104 0.33 1.26 6.02
CA LEU A 104 1.46 0.35 5.75
C LEU A 104 2.06 -0.24 7.03
N PRO A 105 2.44 0.54 8.04
CA PRO A 105 2.97 -0.04 9.29
C PRO A 105 1.97 -0.90 10.04
N ARG A 106 0.67 -0.62 9.92
CA ARG A 106 -0.37 -1.46 10.52
C ARG A 106 -0.56 -2.79 9.81
N LEU A 107 -0.34 -2.82 8.50
CA LEU A 107 -0.52 -4.01 7.68
C LEU A 107 0.73 -4.90 7.64
N LEU A 108 1.89 -4.29 7.45
CA LEU A 108 3.18 -4.98 7.24
C LEU A 108 3.99 -5.16 8.53
N GLY A 109 3.60 -4.49 9.61
CA GLY A 109 4.45 -4.27 10.76
C GLY A 109 5.32 -3.02 10.61
N LEU A 110 5.90 -2.59 11.73
CA LEU A 110 6.60 -1.30 11.81
C LEU A 110 7.82 -1.24 10.88
N GLN A 111 8.62 -2.30 10.85
CA GLN A 111 9.87 -2.34 10.08
C GLN A 111 9.63 -2.30 8.56
N ASP A 112 8.81 -3.23 8.04
CA ASP A 112 8.57 -3.32 6.59
C ASP A 112 7.79 -2.11 6.08
N GLY A 113 6.79 -1.64 6.86
CA GLY A 113 6.02 -0.45 6.52
C GLY A 113 6.89 0.81 6.49
N PHE A 114 7.76 1.01 7.48
CA PHE A 114 8.69 2.13 7.50
C PHE A 114 9.70 2.04 6.36
N THR A 115 10.29 0.87 6.12
CA THR A 115 11.26 0.67 5.04
C THR A 115 10.65 1.03 3.68
N MET A 116 9.42 0.56 3.39
CA MET A 116 8.75 0.88 2.14
C MET A 116 8.52 2.39 1.96
N ILE A 117 8.13 3.10 3.04
CA ILE A 117 7.88 4.54 3.02
C ILE A 117 9.18 5.32 2.86
N SER A 118 10.24 4.97 3.61
CA SER A 118 11.48 5.73 3.68
C SER A 118 12.42 5.51 2.50
N THR A 119 12.33 4.35 1.82
CA THR A 119 13.18 4.03 0.68
C THR A 119 12.50 4.20 -0.68
N GLY A 120 11.15 4.24 -0.71
CA GLY A 120 10.40 4.22 -1.96
C GLY A 120 10.50 2.92 -2.76
N ASN A 121 11.01 1.85 -2.15
CA ASN A 121 11.19 0.55 -2.78
C ASN A 121 9.86 -0.07 -3.19
N LYS A 122 9.89 -0.79 -4.32
CA LYS A 122 8.74 -1.51 -4.87
C LYS A 122 8.83 -3.00 -4.55
N SER A 123 7.67 -3.64 -4.47
CA SER A 123 7.54 -5.09 -4.36
C SER A 123 6.78 -5.63 -5.58
N ASP A 124 7.28 -6.70 -6.18
CA ASP A 124 6.49 -7.50 -7.12
C ASP A 124 5.34 -8.22 -6.39
N ALA A 125 4.44 -8.84 -7.13
CA ALA A 125 3.26 -9.50 -6.56
C ALA A 125 3.63 -10.61 -5.56
N THR A 126 4.66 -11.41 -5.84
CA THR A 126 5.09 -12.52 -4.97
C THR A 126 5.68 -12.01 -3.67
N LYS A 127 6.55 -11.00 -3.74
CA LYS A 127 7.13 -10.35 -2.56
C LYS A 127 6.04 -9.66 -1.75
N ALA A 128 5.14 -8.94 -2.39
CA ALA A 128 3.99 -8.29 -1.75
C ALA A 128 3.10 -9.29 -0.99
N TRP A 129 2.87 -10.48 -1.55
CA TRP A 129 2.12 -11.54 -0.88
C TRP A 129 2.86 -12.11 0.34
N ARG A 130 4.16 -12.39 0.20
CA ARG A 130 4.98 -12.87 1.32
C ARG A 130 5.09 -11.87 2.46
N GLN A 131 5.12 -10.59 2.15
CA GLN A 131 5.12 -9.51 3.14
C GLN A 131 3.74 -9.31 3.79
N GLY A 132 2.65 -9.77 3.16
CA GLY A 132 1.28 -9.50 3.58
C GLY A 132 0.72 -8.17 3.07
N LEU A 133 1.40 -7.53 2.10
CA LEU A 133 0.92 -6.32 1.44
C LEU A 133 -0.32 -6.62 0.60
N VAL A 134 -0.37 -7.79 -0.03
CA VAL A 134 -1.56 -8.33 -0.69
C VAL A 134 -2.00 -9.63 -0.03
N ASP A 135 -3.31 -9.89 -0.07
CA ASP A 135 -3.92 -11.05 0.57
C ASP A 135 -3.76 -12.32 -0.26
N GLU A 136 -3.68 -12.18 -1.60
CA GLU A 136 -3.55 -13.31 -2.53
C GLU A 136 -2.89 -12.87 -3.83
N THR A 137 -2.23 -13.82 -4.52
CA THR A 137 -1.75 -13.65 -5.89
C THR A 137 -2.40 -14.67 -6.82
N THR A 138 -2.65 -14.28 -8.07
CA THR A 138 -3.26 -15.15 -9.09
C THR A 138 -2.79 -14.77 -10.49
N ALA A 139 -3.05 -15.65 -11.47
CA ALA A 139 -2.81 -15.32 -12.88
C ALA A 139 -3.68 -14.11 -13.31
N GLN A 140 -3.18 -13.31 -14.24
CA GLN A 140 -3.89 -12.11 -14.71
C GLN A 140 -5.28 -12.44 -15.26
N THR A 141 -5.42 -13.55 -15.98
CA THR A 141 -6.69 -14.03 -16.56
C THR A 141 -7.73 -14.38 -15.51
N ALA A 142 -7.32 -14.79 -14.30
CA ALA A 142 -8.20 -15.16 -13.20
C ALA A 142 -8.43 -14.03 -12.20
N LEU A 143 -7.71 -12.90 -12.33
CA LEU A 143 -7.67 -11.83 -11.31
C LEU A 143 -9.06 -11.28 -10.99
N LEU A 144 -9.83 -10.89 -11.98
CA LEU A 144 -11.14 -10.28 -11.76
C LEU A 144 -12.14 -11.29 -11.18
N THR A 145 -12.16 -12.51 -11.73
CA THR A 145 -13.02 -13.60 -11.21
C THR A 145 -12.72 -13.85 -9.74
N ARG A 146 -11.43 -13.97 -9.39
CA ARG A 146 -11.02 -14.22 -8.00
C ARG A 146 -11.38 -13.07 -7.06
N ALA A 147 -11.20 -11.84 -7.49
CA ALA A 147 -11.60 -10.67 -6.71
C ALA A 147 -13.13 -10.63 -6.47
N ILE A 148 -13.93 -11.00 -7.47
CA ILE A 148 -15.38 -11.09 -7.34
C ILE A 148 -15.79 -12.18 -6.35
N GLU A 149 -15.16 -13.35 -6.37
CA GLU A 149 -15.41 -14.44 -5.40
C GLU A 149 -15.14 -13.96 -3.97
N ILE A 150 -14.03 -13.26 -3.74
CA ILE A 150 -13.68 -12.71 -2.43
C ILE A 150 -14.69 -11.62 -2.02
N ALA A 151 -15.10 -10.76 -2.94
CA ALA A 151 -16.14 -9.76 -2.68
C ALA A 151 -17.50 -10.36 -2.33
N ARG A 152 -17.76 -11.61 -2.76
CA ARG A 152 -18.94 -12.41 -2.43
C ARG A 152 -18.79 -13.23 -1.15
N GLY A 153 -17.62 -13.24 -0.52
CA GLY A 153 -17.39 -13.89 0.77
C GLY A 153 -16.38 -15.05 0.76
N ALA A 154 -15.79 -15.39 -0.37
CA ALA A 154 -14.68 -16.36 -0.39
C ALA A 154 -13.50 -15.83 0.43
N LYS A 155 -12.77 -16.75 1.07
CA LYS A 155 -11.54 -16.38 1.82
C LYS A 155 -10.36 -16.29 0.88
N PRO A 156 -9.52 -15.23 0.99
CA PRO A 156 -8.27 -15.15 0.24
C PRO A 156 -7.24 -16.16 0.75
N ASN A 157 -6.36 -16.61 -0.14
CA ASN A 157 -5.25 -17.51 0.18
C ASN A 157 -4.04 -16.70 0.66
N ARG A 158 -4.04 -16.32 1.94
CA ARG A 158 -3.00 -15.51 2.57
C ARG A 158 -1.72 -16.29 2.78
N TYR A 159 -0.58 -15.58 2.64
CA TYR A 159 0.69 -16.14 3.04
C TYR A 159 0.73 -16.38 4.55
N ASN A 160 1.13 -17.58 4.94
CA ASN A 160 1.27 -17.93 6.34
C ASN A 160 2.71 -17.65 6.81
N LYS A 161 2.90 -16.51 7.46
CA LYS A 161 4.20 -16.09 8.00
C LYS A 161 4.71 -17.15 9.01
N SER A 162 6.01 -17.41 8.98
CA SER A 162 6.67 -18.33 9.93
C SER A 162 6.53 -17.82 11.37
N PHE A 163 6.72 -18.73 12.33
CA PHE A 163 6.71 -18.37 13.76
C PHE A 163 7.75 -17.29 14.08
N GLN A 164 8.95 -17.39 13.50
CA GLN A 164 10.02 -16.40 13.70
C GLN A 164 9.62 -14.99 13.19
N GLN A 165 8.98 -14.91 12.01
CA GLN A 165 8.48 -13.64 11.48
C GLN A 165 7.41 -13.03 12.40
N LYS A 166 6.48 -13.84 12.87
CA LYS A 166 5.44 -13.37 13.81
C LYS A 166 6.02 -12.92 15.15
N ALA A 167 7.00 -13.66 15.69
CA ALA A 167 7.68 -13.31 16.95
C ALA A 167 8.47 -11.99 16.83
N MET A 168 9.15 -11.77 15.70
CA MET A 168 9.87 -10.53 15.42
C MET A 168 8.90 -9.33 15.32
N GLU A 169 7.81 -9.47 14.59
CA GLU A 169 6.77 -8.42 14.49
C GLU A 169 6.17 -8.08 15.86
N TYR A 170 5.89 -9.10 16.66
CA TYR A 170 5.40 -8.92 18.03
C TYR A 170 6.42 -8.19 18.89
N GLY A 171 7.70 -8.59 18.85
CA GLY A 171 8.80 -7.94 19.58
C GLY A 171 8.88 -6.44 19.24
N LEU A 172 8.82 -6.07 17.96
CA LEU A 172 8.84 -4.68 17.50
C LEU A 172 7.58 -3.89 17.90
N SER A 173 6.47 -4.56 18.19
CA SER A 173 5.24 -3.91 18.65
C SER A 173 5.30 -3.50 20.14
N THR A 174 6.24 -4.05 20.92
CA THR A 174 6.45 -3.71 22.34
C THR A 174 7.08 -2.34 22.51
N PRO A 175 6.94 -1.68 23.68
CA PRO A 175 7.58 -0.38 23.95
C PRO A 175 9.11 -0.44 23.76
N ALA A 176 9.77 -1.50 24.26
CA ALA A 176 11.22 -1.69 24.13
C ALA A 176 11.63 -1.90 22.65
N GLY A 177 10.89 -2.72 21.90
CA GLY A 177 11.12 -2.93 20.47
C GLY A 177 10.94 -1.66 19.66
N ARG A 178 9.95 -0.83 19.99
CA ARG A 178 9.74 0.47 19.33
C ARG A 178 10.92 1.43 19.57
N MET A 179 11.46 1.45 20.78
CA MET A 179 12.62 2.28 21.11
C MET A 179 13.87 1.84 20.34
N LEU A 180 14.13 0.53 20.27
CA LEU A 180 15.23 -0.03 19.46
C LEU A 180 15.04 0.28 17.97
N PHE A 181 13.83 0.11 17.44
CA PHE A 181 13.50 0.45 16.06
C PHE A 181 13.69 1.93 15.77
N GLN A 182 13.26 2.83 16.66
CA GLN A 182 13.44 4.28 16.50
C GLN A 182 14.91 4.64 16.34
N LYS A 183 15.81 4.04 17.15
CA LYS A 183 17.24 4.25 17.04
C LYS A 183 17.81 3.77 15.69
N GLN A 184 17.36 2.62 15.19
CA GLN A 184 17.75 2.11 13.87
C GLN A 184 17.20 2.97 12.73
N ALA A 185 15.93 3.39 12.82
CA ALA A 185 15.28 4.24 11.83
C ALA A 185 16.00 5.59 11.67
N THR A 186 16.42 6.21 12.78
CA THR A 186 17.22 7.43 12.75
C THR A 186 18.52 7.23 11.97
N ASN A 187 19.22 6.11 12.20
CA ASN A 187 20.46 5.82 11.48
C ASN A 187 20.22 5.62 9.97
N ILE A 188 19.12 4.98 9.57
CA ILE A 188 18.77 4.81 8.15
C ILE A 188 18.50 6.16 7.48
N ILE A 189 17.75 7.05 8.15
CA ILE A 189 17.45 8.38 7.60
C ILE A 189 18.71 9.23 7.48
N MET A 190 19.61 9.16 8.47
CA MET A 190 20.84 9.97 8.49
C MET A 190 21.93 9.44 7.54
N SER A 191 21.77 8.23 6.98
CA SER A 191 22.72 7.61 6.03
C SER A 191 22.35 7.81 4.56
N GLN A 192 21.23 8.47 4.27
CA GLN A 192 20.77 8.84 2.91
C GLN A 192 21.07 10.32 2.61
#